data_d1722065b31a864e99717db1fb229ec5
#
_entry.id   d1722065b31a864e99717db1fb229ec5
#
_cell.length_a   1.000
_cell.length_b   1.000
_cell.length_c   1.000
_cell.angle_alpha   90.00
_cell.angle_beta   90.00
_cell.angle_gamma   90.00
#
_symmetry.space_group_name_H-M   'P 1'
#
loop_
_entity.id
_entity.type
_entity.pdbx_description
1 polymer ?
#
loop_
_entity_poly.entity_id
_entity_poly.type
_entity_poly.pdbx_seq_one_letter_code
_entity_poly.pdbx_strand_id
1 'polypeptide(L)'
;MESILAGFVASFFIGIVLVLVYLSLDAIYEYKWGEKIFKTIRYICVIICFVSWCLITTALIDSEKTNNNSWTQHYISQKQLIEDSLNNEKLSGLERVELVKQANELNAELIDKQIKCVKWYNFTMDDTVLKLELVSLNKKGE
;
A
#
# COMPACT_ATOMS: atom_id res chain seq x y z
N MET A 1 -0.67 5.59 0.56
CA MET A 1 -1.67 5.80 1.63
C MET A 1 -2.98 6.36 1.10
N GLU A 2 -2.93 7.32 0.19
CA GLU A 2 -4.14 7.90 -0.45
C GLU A 2 -4.92 6.87 -1.27
N SER A 3 -4.24 5.95 -1.96
CA SER A 3 -4.88 4.91 -2.77
C SER A 3 -5.68 3.88 -1.95
N ILE A 4 -5.17 3.48 -0.79
CA ILE A 4 -5.88 2.55 0.10
C ILE A 4 -7.09 3.26 0.72
N LEU A 5 -6.91 4.49 1.19
CA LEU A 5 -8.01 5.29 1.75
C LEU A 5 -9.08 5.53 0.68
N ALA A 6 -8.68 5.87 -0.55
CA ALA A 6 -9.60 6.01 -1.67
C ALA A 6 -10.34 4.71 -2.00
N GLY A 7 -9.64 3.56 -1.94
CA GLY A 7 -10.25 2.23 -2.12
C GLY A 7 -11.26 1.90 -1.03
N PHE A 8 -10.94 2.18 0.24
CA PHE A 8 -11.88 2.02 1.36
C PHE A 8 -13.10 2.93 1.22
N VAL A 9 -12.90 4.19 0.88
CA VAL A 9 -13.98 5.15 0.66
C VAL A 9 -14.86 4.70 -0.51
N ALA A 10 -14.27 4.31 -1.63
CA ALA A 10 -15.00 3.81 -2.80
C ALA A 10 -15.82 2.54 -2.47
N SER A 11 -15.23 1.56 -1.76
CA SER A 11 -15.93 0.33 -1.37
C SER A 11 -17.07 0.62 -0.37
N PHE A 12 -16.89 1.59 0.53
CA PHE A 12 -17.91 2.03 1.45
C PHE A 12 -19.10 2.68 0.72
N PHE A 13 -18.84 3.55 -0.27
CA PHE A 13 -19.88 4.15 -1.11
C PHE A 13 -20.61 3.11 -1.94
N ILE A 14 -19.92 2.14 -2.53
CA ILE A 14 -20.53 1.03 -3.25
C ILE A 14 -21.44 0.22 -2.32
N GLY A 15 -20.99 -0.06 -1.09
CA GLY A 15 -21.81 -0.73 -0.08
C GLY A 15 -23.07 0.05 0.27
N ILE A 16 -22.99 1.37 0.45
CA ILE A 16 -24.17 2.22 0.69
C ILE A 16 -25.13 2.20 -0.49
N VAL A 17 -24.62 2.33 -1.72
CA VAL A 17 -25.47 2.28 -2.93
C VAL A 17 -26.19 0.95 -3.05
N LEU A 18 -25.52 -0.17 -2.79
CA LEU A 18 -26.13 -1.51 -2.80
C LEU A 18 -27.19 -1.65 -1.71
N VAL A 19 -26.97 -1.09 -0.51
CA VAL A 19 -28.00 -1.07 0.55
C VAL A 19 -29.19 -0.22 0.15
N LEU A 20 -29.00 0.94 -0.48
CA LEU A 20 -30.07 1.80 -0.95
C LEU A 20 -30.87 1.16 -2.08
N VAL A 21 -30.23 0.53 -3.04
CA VAL A 21 -30.89 -0.26 -4.11
C VAL A 21 -31.68 -1.40 -3.48
N TYR A 22 -31.12 -2.06 -2.50
CA TYR A 22 -31.77 -3.11 -1.75
C TYR A 22 -33.05 -2.63 -1.04
N LEU A 23 -32.98 -1.52 -0.29
CA LEU A 23 -34.13 -0.92 0.38
C LEU A 23 -35.19 -0.43 -0.61
N SER A 24 -34.79 0.07 -1.77
CA SER A 24 -35.70 0.48 -2.84
C SER A 24 -36.42 -0.71 -3.46
N LEU A 25 -35.72 -1.83 -3.64
CA LEU A 25 -36.35 -3.07 -4.12
C LEU A 25 -37.31 -3.64 -3.06
N ASP A 26 -37.00 -3.49 -1.76
CA ASP A 26 -37.87 -3.90 -0.66
C ASP A 26 -39.27 -3.20 -0.76
N ALA A 27 -39.27 -1.90 -1.00
CA ALA A 27 -40.48 -1.11 -1.14
C ALA A 27 -41.32 -1.47 -2.37
N ILE A 28 -40.68 -1.94 -3.46
CA ILE A 28 -41.37 -2.29 -4.73
C ILE A 28 -41.94 -3.73 -4.72
N TYR A 29 -41.22 -4.65 -4.05
CA TYR A 29 -41.50 -6.09 -4.10
C TYR A 29 -42.40 -6.61 -3.00
N GLU A 30 -42.56 -5.89 -1.89
CA GLU A 30 -43.50 -6.27 -0.82
C GLU A 30 -44.94 -6.53 -1.33
N TYR A 31 -45.22 -6.04 -2.53
CA TYR A 31 -46.55 -6.13 -3.16
C TYR A 31 -46.79 -7.35 -4.08
N LYS A 32 -45.76 -8.10 -4.50
CA LYS A 32 -45.92 -9.08 -5.59
C LYS A 32 -45.38 -10.51 -5.40
N TRP A 33 -44.50 -10.77 -4.47
CA TRP A 33 -43.82 -12.08 -4.38
C TRP A 33 -43.82 -12.64 -2.96
N GLY A 34 -43.99 -13.98 -2.84
CA GLY A 34 -44.09 -14.63 -1.55
C GLY A 34 -42.87 -14.35 -0.63
N GLU A 35 -43.14 -14.00 0.61
CA GLU A 35 -42.18 -13.54 1.66
C GLU A 35 -40.92 -14.42 1.80
N LYS A 36 -41.03 -15.75 1.57
CA LYS A 36 -39.90 -16.68 1.70
C LYS A 36 -38.85 -16.53 0.60
N ILE A 37 -39.27 -16.37 -0.66
CA ILE A 37 -38.37 -16.22 -1.81
C ILE A 37 -37.60 -14.92 -1.69
N PHE A 38 -38.28 -13.88 -1.26
CA PHE A 38 -37.69 -12.57 -1.07
C PHE A 38 -36.62 -12.56 0.04
N LYS A 39 -36.89 -13.18 1.19
CA LYS A 39 -35.91 -13.34 2.26
C LYS A 39 -34.66 -14.09 1.78
N THR A 40 -34.80 -15.12 0.98
CA THR A 40 -33.69 -15.92 0.45
C THR A 40 -32.81 -15.10 -0.49
N ILE A 41 -33.39 -14.37 -1.44
CA ILE A 41 -32.68 -13.49 -2.36
C ILE A 41 -31.90 -12.41 -1.57
N ARG A 42 -32.51 -11.86 -0.54
CA ARG A 42 -31.93 -10.90 0.38
C ARG A 42 -30.63 -11.40 1.00
N TYR A 43 -30.64 -12.60 1.58
CA TYR A 43 -29.44 -13.18 2.18
C TYR A 43 -28.34 -13.44 1.15
N ILE A 44 -28.70 -13.91 -0.05
CA ILE A 44 -27.74 -14.14 -1.13
C ILE A 44 -27.07 -12.83 -1.56
N CYS A 45 -27.82 -11.75 -1.72
CA CYS A 45 -27.26 -10.43 -2.07
C CYS A 45 -26.29 -9.92 -0.99
N VAL A 46 -26.65 -10.04 0.29
CA VAL A 46 -25.76 -9.61 1.39
C VAL A 46 -24.46 -10.43 1.39
N ILE A 47 -24.54 -11.74 1.19
CA ILE A 47 -23.35 -12.60 1.13
C ILE A 47 -22.47 -12.22 -0.06
N ILE A 48 -23.03 -12.01 -1.24
CA ILE A 48 -22.28 -11.60 -2.44
C ILE A 48 -21.59 -10.26 -2.21
N CYS A 49 -22.27 -9.28 -1.63
CA CYS A 49 -21.70 -7.97 -1.30
C CYS A 49 -20.53 -8.11 -0.32
N PHE A 50 -20.68 -8.92 0.72
CA PHE A 50 -19.64 -9.14 1.72
C PHE A 50 -18.40 -9.83 1.12
N VAL A 51 -18.61 -10.88 0.32
CA VAL A 51 -17.51 -11.59 -0.37
C VAL A 51 -16.79 -10.66 -1.34
N SER A 52 -17.53 -9.88 -2.13
CA SER A 52 -16.94 -8.91 -3.06
C SER A 52 -16.12 -7.85 -2.33
N TRP A 53 -16.60 -7.37 -1.20
CA TRP A 53 -15.86 -6.41 -0.38
C TRP A 53 -14.56 -7.01 0.18
N CYS A 54 -14.60 -8.25 0.68
CA CYS A 54 -13.40 -8.95 1.15
C CYS A 54 -12.37 -9.13 0.02
N LEU A 55 -12.79 -9.51 -1.18
CA LEU A 55 -11.90 -9.69 -2.33
C LEU A 55 -11.24 -8.38 -2.76
N ILE A 56 -12.00 -7.28 -2.79
CA ILE A 56 -11.45 -5.96 -3.13
C ILE A 56 -10.43 -5.51 -2.10
N THR A 57 -10.72 -5.67 -0.80
CA THR A 57 -9.78 -5.27 0.26
C THR A 57 -8.50 -6.10 0.25
N THR A 58 -8.58 -7.41 0.04
CA THR A 58 -7.39 -8.26 -0.08
C THR A 58 -6.55 -7.89 -1.30
N ALA A 59 -7.17 -7.66 -2.46
CA ALA A 59 -6.46 -7.26 -3.68
C ALA A 59 -5.73 -5.91 -3.51
N LEU A 60 -6.34 -4.94 -2.80
CA LEU A 60 -5.71 -3.65 -2.51
C LEU A 60 -4.49 -3.82 -1.57
N ILE A 61 -4.60 -4.65 -0.54
CA ILE A 61 -3.50 -4.94 0.39
C ILE A 61 -2.35 -5.61 -0.35
N ASP A 62 -2.63 -6.60 -1.18
CA ASP A 62 -1.61 -7.32 -1.95
C ASP A 62 -0.91 -6.41 -2.97
N SER A 63 -1.65 -5.52 -3.63
CA SER A 63 -1.08 -4.54 -4.55
C SER A 63 -0.11 -3.59 -3.84
N GLU A 64 -0.48 -3.08 -2.67
CA GLU A 64 0.37 -2.18 -1.90
C GLU A 64 1.60 -2.91 -1.34
N LYS A 65 1.45 -4.14 -0.89
CA LYS A 65 2.55 -4.99 -0.43
C LYS A 65 3.55 -5.27 -1.54
N THR A 66 3.08 -5.55 -2.75
CA THR A 66 3.92 -5.75 -3.93
C THR A 66 4.70 -4.48 -4.28
N ASN A 67 4.05 -3.32 -4.23
CA ASN A 67 4.70 -2.03 -4.46
C ASN A 67 5.78 -1.74 -3.42
N ASN A 68 5.53 -2.02 -2.14
CA ASN A 68 6.52 -1.85 -1.08
C ASN A 68 7.72 -2.80 -1.24
N ASN A 69 7.50 -4.04 -1.65
CA ASN A 69 8.58 -5.00 -1.94
C ASN A 69 9.45 -4.53 -3.12
N SER A 70 8.82 -4.03 -4.18
CA SER A 70 9.51 -3.45 -5.34
C SER A 70 10.36 -2.26 -4.93
N TRP A 71 9.82 -1.36 -4.10
CA TRP A 71 10.57 -0.23 -3.55
C TRP A 71 11.77 -0.69 -2.70
N THR A 72 11.60 -1.70 -1.84
CA THR A 72 12.68 -2.24 -1.02
C THR A 72 13.84 -2.76 -1.88
N GLN A 73 13.55 -3.49 -2.95
CA GLN A 73 14.56 -3.96 -3.89
C GLN A 73 15.25 -2.81 -4.61
N HIS A 74 14.50 -1.80 -5.02
CA HIS A 74 15.04 -0.59 -5.63
C HIS A 74 15.97 0.15 -4.67
N TYR A 75 15.58 0.32 -3.41
CA TYR A 75 16.41 0.93 -2.36
C TYR A 75 17.74 0.21 -2.20
N ILE A 76 17.72 -1.13 -2.06
CA ILE A 76 18.94 -1.93 -1.89
C ILE A 76 19.88 -1.77 -3.08
N SER A 77 19.34 -1.81 -4.29
CA SER A 77 20.09 -1.62 -5.54
C SER A 77 20.74 -0.24 -5.62
N GLN A 78 19.98 0.81 -5.31
CA GLN A 78 20.48 2.20 -5.34
C GLN A 78 21.50 2.45 -4.25
N LYS A 79 21.28 1.94 -3.02
CA LYS A 79 22.23 1.99 -1.93
C LYS A 79 23.58 1.42 -2.34
N GLN A 80 23.58 0.19 -2.89
CA GLN A 80 24.80 -0.49 -3.33
C GLN A 80 25.53 0.31 -4.40
N LEU A 81 24.81 0.81 -5.39
CA LEU A 81 25.39 1.60 -6.48
C LEU A 81 26.04 2.91 -5.97
N ILE A 82 25.39 3.59 -5.05
CA ILE A 82 25.92 4.83 -4.44
C ILE A 82 27.17 4.51 -3.60
N GLU A 83 27.11 3.49 -2.74
CA GLU A 83 28.23 3.10 -1.88
C GLU A 83 29.44 2.65 -2.72
N ASP A 84 29.24 1.85 -3.76
CA ASP A 84 30.31 1.43 -4.67
C ASP A 84 30.90 2.62 -5.43
N SER A 85 30.04 3.56 -5.86
CA SER A 85 30.50 4.78 -6.55
C SER A 85 31.30 5.69 -5.59
N LEU A 86 30.87 5.90 -4.36
CA LEU A 86 31.56 6.72 -3.35
C LEU A 86 32.93 6.14 -2.99
N ASN A 87 33.11 4.82 -3.06
CA ASN A 87 34.39 4.14 -2.84
C ASN A 87 35.36 4.27 -4.02
N ASN A 88 34.90 4.79 -5.18
CA ASN A 88 35.78 4.98 -6.32
C ASN A 88 36.68 6.21 -6.12
N GLU A 89 37.98 6.00 -6.06
CA GLU A 89 38.98 7.06 -5.83
C GLU A 89 39.13 8.06 -7.00
N LYS A 90 38.62 7.72 -8.19
CA LYS A 90 38.74 8.57 -9.40
C LYS A 90 37.61 9.60 -9.56
N LEU A 91 36.66 9.65 -8.62
CA LEU A 91 35.56 10.61 -8.68
C LEU A 91 36.04 12.06 -8.52
N SER A 92 35.54 12.92 -9.40
CA SER A 92 35.69 14.36 -9.25
C SER A 92 34.94 14.87 -8.01
N GLY A 93 35.39 15.99 -7.43
CA GLY A 93 34.72 16.59 -6.27
C GLY A 93 33.23 16.89 -6.51
N LEU A 94 32.88 17.28 -7.73
CA LEU A 94 31.51 17.63 -8.12
C LEU A 94 30.60 16.38 -8.19
N GLU A 95 31.09 15.30 -8.78
CA GLU A 95 30.37 14.01 -8.82
C GLU A 95 30.16 13.45 -7.41
N ARG A 96 31.13 13.60 -6.53
CA ARG A 96 31.02 13.18 -5.14
C ARG A 96 29.94 13.96 -4.38
N VAL A 97 29.84 15.26 -4.59
CA VAL A 97 28.77 16.08 -3.99
C VAL A 97 27.39 15.65 -4.47
N GLU A 98 27.26 15.33 -5.76
CA GLU A 98 25.97 14.86 -6.29
C GLU A 98 25.58 13.47 -5.72
N LEU A 99 26.53 12.54 -5.58
CA LEU A 99 26.28 11.24 -4.96
C LEU A 99 25.90 11.37 -3.48
N VAL A 100 26.54 12.28 -2.74
CA VAL A 100 26.17 12.55 -1.34
C VAL A 100 24.75 13.11 -1.24
N LYS A 101 24.35 13.97 -2.17
CA LYS A 101 22.99 14.50 -2.25
C LYS A 101 21.98 13.37 -2.50
N GLN A 102 22.25 12.50 -3.48
CA GLN A 102 21.39 11.35 -3.78
C GLN A 102 21.29 10.38 -2.59
N ALA A 103 22.40 10.14 -1.88
CA ALA A 103 22.40 9.32 -0.67
C ALA A 103 21.53 9.92 0.44
N ASN A 104 21.59 11.24 0.62
CA ASN A 104 20.76 11.93 1.62
C ASN A 104 19.27 11.87 1.26
N GLU A 105 18.90 12.03 0.00
CA GLU A 105 17.53 11.91 -0.48
C GLU A 105 17.01 10.48 -0.26
N LEU A 106 17.79 9.48 -0.61
CA LEU A 106 17.47 8.07 -0.42
C LEU A 106 17.31 7.71 1.07
N ASN A 107 18.19 8.23 1.92
CA ASN A 107 18.13 8.06 3.37
C ASN A 107 16.88 8.72 3.98
N ALA A 108 16.52 9.91 3.51
CA ALA A 108 15.30 10.59 3.96
C ALA A 108 14.03 9.80 3.59
N GLU A 109 14.00 9.22 2.38
CA GLU A 109 12.89 8.36 1.96
C GLU A 109 12.79 7.08 2.81
N LEU A 110 13.93 6.45 3.13
CA LEU A 110 13.95 5.27 4.01
C LEU A 110 13.40 5.61 5.40
N ILE A 111 13.85 6.72 6.00
CA ILE A 111 13.40 7.16 7.32
C ILE A 111 11.88 7.39 7.31
N ASP A 112 11.34 8.07 6.30
CA ASP A 112 9.89 8.29 6.17
C ASP A 112 9.13 6.96 6.08
N LYS A 113 9.64 6.00 5.32
CA LYS A 113 9.04 4.67 5.22
C LYS A 113 9.14 3.88 6.52
N GLN A 114 10.27 3.94 7.22
CA GLN A 114 10.43 3.28 8.53
C GLN A 114 9.47 3.86 9.57
N ILE A 115 9.30 5.19 9.62
CA ILE A 115 8.31 5.85 10.49
C ILE A 115 6.89 5.38 10.17
N LYS A 116 6.54 5.24 8.88
CA LYS A 116 5.24 4.74 8.46
C LYS A 116 5.03 3.28 8.83
N CYS A 117 6.09 2.46 8.80
CA CYS A 117 6.05 1.05 9.15
C CYS A 117 5.68 0.81 10.62
N VAL A 118 6.15 1.67 11.52
CA VAL A 118 5.90 1.56 12.97
C VAL A 118 4.45 1.88 13.35
N LYS A 119 3.68 2.54 12.47
CA LYS A 119 2.29 2.89 12.76
C LYS A 119 1.41 1.64 12.73
N TRP A 120 0.67 1.40 13.82
CA TRP A 120 -0.16 0.21 14.05
C TRP A 120 -1.21 -0.11 12.96
N TYR A 121 -1.58 0.88 12.15
CA TYR A 121 -2.56 0.73 11.07
C TYR A 121 -1.93 0.43 9.69
N ASN A 122 -0.61 0.19 9.66
CA ASN A 122 0.10 -0.04 8.39
C ASN A 122 0.36 -1.53 8.17
N PHE A 123 -0.69 -2.26 7.80
CA PHE A 123 -0.64 -3.71 7.54
C PHE A 123 0.07 -4.08 6.22
N THR A 124 0.47 -3.09 5.43
CA THR A 124 1.00 -3.31 4.08
C THR A 124 2.52 -3.26 4.01
N MET A 125 3.18 -2.76 5.04
CA MET A 125 4.63 -2.72 5.10
C MET A 125 5.21 -3.96 5.77
N ASP A 126 6.23 -4.52 5.14
CA ASP A 126 6.98 -5.64 5.67
C ASP A 126 8.03 -5.14 6.68
N ASP A 127 8.28 -5.89 7.74
CA ASP A 127 9.35 -5.64 8.72
C ASP A 127 10.75 -5.60 8.10
N THR A 128 10.90 -6.04 6.87
CA THR A 128 12.15 -5.93 6.10
C THR A 128 12.60 -4.49 5.94
N VAL A 129 11.67 -3.54 5.81
CA VAL A 129 11.99 -2.09 5.71
C VAL A 129 12.65 -1.57 6.98
N LEU A 130 12.25 -2.08 8.16
CA LEU A 130 12.84 -1.69 9.45
C LEU A 130 14.28 -2.18 9.61
N LYS A 131 14.67 -3.21 8.87
CA LYS A 131 16.03 -3.79 8.90
C LYS A 131 16.97 -3.14 7.90
N LEU A 132 16.47 -2.27 7.02
CA LEU A 132 17.32 -1.57 6.07
C LEU A 132 18.14 -0.51 6.78
N GLU A 133 19.43 -0.51 6.43
CA GLU A 133 20.40 0.46 6.95
C GLU A 133 20.52 1.64 6.00
N LEU A 134 20.82 2.81 6.55
CA LEU A 134 21.12 4.02 5.78
C LEU A 134 22.33 3.82 4.86
N VAL A 135 22.36 4.58 3.77
CA VAL A 135 23.53 4.67 2.90
C VAL A 135 24.70 5.25 3.70
N SER A 136 25.81 4.56 3.76
CA SER A 136 27.01 5.03 4.46
C SER A 136 27.75 6.08 3.60
N LEU A 137 27.92 7.27 4.16
CA LEU A 137 28.67 8.35 3.53
C LEU A 137 30.17 8.29 3.85
N ASN A 138 30.57 7.43 4.79
CA ASN A 138 31.94 7.28 5.19
C ASN A 138 32.70 6.28 4.31
N LYS A 139 33.90 6.68 3.91
CA LYS A 139 34.85 5.78 3.27
C LYS A 139 35.11 4.60 4.23
N LYS A 140 34.88 3.38 3.79
CA LYS A 140 35.26 2.16 4.51
C LYS A 140 36.79 2.16 4.61
N GLY A 141 37.36 2.67 5.71
CA GLY A 141 38.82 2.63 5.92
C GLY A 141 39.45 3.83 6.62
N GLU A 142 38.78 4.49 7.58
CA GLU A 142 39.46 5.22 8.66
C GLU A 142 39.10 4.61 10.00
#